data_37abbb1ac61614a00f4475db86ecc607
#
_entry.id   37abbb1ac61614a00f4475db86ecc607
#
_cell.length_a   1.000
_cell.length_b   1.000
_cell.length_c   1.000
_cell.angle_alpha   90.00
_cell.angle_beta   90.00
_cell.angle_gamma   90.00
#
_symmetry.space_group_name_H-M   'P 1'
#
loop_
_entity.id
_entity.type
_entity.pdbx_description
1 polymer ?
#
loop_
_entity_poly.entity_id
_entity_poly.type
_entity_poly.pdbx_seq_one_letter_code
_entity_poly.pdbx_strand_id
1 'polypeptide(L)'
;DAQESRGLGDVYKRQVYDIVKFARSRNILCQGRGSAANSIVCYCLGITEVDPQRSSVLFERFISRERNEPPDIDVDFEHQRREEVMQYIYTKYGRHRAALTAALITYRPRSAMKDVGKALGLDFEQINRLSQSHKWWDGKQIGADRLQENGFDPDSPMVQKLVELTQTLIGFPRHLSQ
;
A
#
# COMPACT_ATOMS: atom_id res chain seq x y z
N ASP A 1 28.06 -7.77 -15.98
CA ASP A 1 27.29 -7.97 -14.75
C ASP A 1 27.31 -6.76 -13.77
N ALA A 2 28.44 -6.48 -13.06
CA ALA A 2 28.50 -5.31 -12.15
C ALA A 2 28.52 -3.97 -12.91
N GLN A 3 28.94 -3.95 -14.14
CA GLN A 3 28.99 -2.77 -15.01
C GLN A 3 27.64 -2.48 -15.66
N GLU A 4 26.85 -3.50 -15.99
CA GLU A 4 25.46 -3.38 -16.42
C GLU A 4 24.55 -2.89 -15.28
N SER A 5 24.72 -3.38 -14.06
CA SER A 5 23.94 -2.92 -12.90
C SER A 5 24.24 -1.45 -12.52
N ARG A 6 25.48 -0.98 -12.73
CA ARG A 6 25.84 0.45 -12.54
C ARG A 6 25.22 1.33 -13.62
N GLY A 7 25.21 0.90 -14.89
CA GLY A 7 24.60 1.64 -15.99
C GLY A 7 23.08 1.77 -15.83
N LEU A 8 22.39 0.72 -15.39
CA LEU A 8 20.96 0.74 -15.08
C LEU A 8 20.66 1.72 -13.94
N GLY A 9 21.43 1.70 -12.85
CA GLY A 9 21.24 2.63 -11.73
C GLY A 9 21.35 4.11 -12.15
N ASP A 10 22.24 4.44 -13.06
CA ASP A 10 22.40 5.79 -13.59
C ASP A 10 21.23 6.23 -14.48
N VAL A 11 20.69 5.30 -15.29
CA VAL A 11 19.49 5.55 -16.11
C VAL A 11 18.28 5.86 -15.22
N TYR A 12 18.04 5.07 -14.19
CA TYR A 12 16.91 5.31 -13.26
C TYR A 12 17.05 6.66 -12.54
N LYS A 13 18.23 6.99 -12.04
CA LYS A 13 18.47 8.28 -11.38
C LYS A 13 18.23 9.47 -12.31
N ARG A 14 18.61 9.36 -13.59
CA ARG A 14 18.33 10.40 -14.59
C ARG A 14 16.84 10.54 -14.89
N GLN A 15 16.11 9.42 -14.96
CA GLN A 15 14.66 9.46 -15.17
C GLN A 15 13.94 10.12 -13.99
N VAL A 16 14.29 9.74 -12.76
CA VAL A 16 13.71 10.35 -11.56
C VAL A 16 14.08 11.83 -11.45
N TYR A 17 15.33 12.19 -11.71
CA TYR A 17 15.76 13.60 -11.76
C TYR A 17 14.92 14.41 -12.76
N ASP A 18 14.67 13.89 -13.93
CA ASP A 18 13.90 14.53 -14.97
C ASP A 18 12.42 14.75 -14.55
N ILE A 19 11.83 13.75 -13.90
CA ILE A 19 10.46 13.85 -13.37
C ILE A 19 10.39 14.92 -12.26
N VAL A 20 11.33 14.91 -11.33
CA VAL A 20 11.42 15.91 -10.25
C VAL A 20 11.63 17.32 -10.82
N LYS A 21 12.50 17.46 -11.82
CA LYS A 21 12.73 18.73 -12.52
C LYS A 21 11.47 19.26 -13.19
N PHE A 22 10.71 18.38 -13.83
CA PHE A 22 9.41 18.74 -14.39
C PHE A 22 8.45 19.25 -13.30
N ALA A 23 8.28 18.50 -12.21
CA ALA A 23 7.41 18.86 -11.11
C ALA A 23 7.80 20.23 -10.52
N ARG A 24 9.08 20.45 -10.24
CA ARG A 24 9.59 21.73 -9.73
C ARG A 24 9.39 22.89 -10.70
N SER A 25 9.56 22.67 -12.02
CA SER A 25 9.31 23.70 -13.03
C SER A 25 7.85 24.15 -13.10
N ARG A 26 6.94 23.32 -12.58
CA ARG A 26 5.50 23.59 -12.49
C ARG A 26 5.08 24.02 -11.08
N ASN A 27 6.04 24.22 -10.15
CA ASN A 27 5.78 24.47 -8.74
C ASN A 27 4.90 23.38 -8.09
N ILE A 28 5.10 22.11 -8.48
CA ILE A 28 4.49 20.94 -7.85
C ILE A 28 5.43 20.48 -6.73
N LEU A 29 4.90 20.40 -5.50
CA LEU A 29 5.69 19.93 -4.37
C LEU A 29 6.09 18.48 -4.59
N CYS A 30 7.36 18.18 -4.38
CA CYS A 30 7.89 16.83 -4.47
C CYS A 30 9.06 16.62 -3.52
N GLN A 31 9.19 15.39 -3.02
CA GLN A 31 10.25 15.01 -2.07
C GLN A 31 10.65 13.56 -2.26
N GLY A 32 11.95 13.31 -2.39
CA GLY A 32 12.50 11.95 -2.35
C GLY A 32 12.40 11.35 -0.95
N ARG A 33 11.95 10.10 -0.87
CA ARG A 33 11.70 9.37 0.37
C ARG A 33 12.46 8.05 0.41
N GLY A 34 12.45 7.37 1.55
CA GLY A 34 13.05 6.04 1.70
C GLY A 34 14.54 6.03 1.34
N SER A 35 14.93 5.17 0.41
CA SER A 35 16.30 5.04 -0.07
C SER A 35 16.84 6.32 -0.72
N ALA A 36 15.96 7.10 -1.38
CA ALA A 36 16.34 8.37 -2.01
C ALA A 36 16.74 9.43 -0.98
N ALA A 37 16.06 9.49 0.17
CA ALA A 37 16.36 10.44 1.24
C ALA A 37 17.75 10.22 1.85
N ASN A 38 18.31 9.03 1.72
CA ASN A 38 19.62 8.64 2.28
C ASN A 38 20.73 8.63 1.23
N SER A 39 20.46 9.07 0.01
CA SER A 39 21.40 9.04 -1.09
C SER A 39 22.01 10.42 -1.33
N ILE A 40 23.33 10.54 -1.17
CA ILE A 40 24.08 11.76 -1.52
C ILE A 40 23.88 12.14 -2.99
N VAL A 41 23.76 11.16 -3.88
CA VAL A 41 23.51 11.40 -5.30
C VAL A 41 22.13 12.01 -5.50
N CYS A 42 21.08 11.48 -4.81
CA CYS A 42 19.75 12.05 -4.87
C CYS A 42 19.70 13.47 -4.28
N TYR A 43 20.49 13.75 -3.23
CA TYR A 43 20.64 15.09 -2.68
C TYR A 43 21.30 16.03 -3.68
N CYS A 44 22.44 15.66 -4.26
CA CYS A 44 23.14 16.48 -5.27
C CYS A 44 22.28 16.73 -6.53
N LEU A 45 21.40 15.79 -6.90
CA LEU A 45 20.46 15.95 -8.00
C LEU A 45 19.20 16.73 -7.61
N GLY A 46 19.05 17.10 -6.33
CA GLY A 46 17.86 17.78 -5.85
C GLY A 46 16.60 16.91 -5.85
N ILE A 47 16.74 15.57 -5.85
CA ILE A 47 15.61 14.64 -5.72
C ILE A 47 15.11 14.64 -4.27
N THR A 48 16.00 14.83 -3.30
CA THR A 48 15.68 14.97 -1.87
C THR A 48 16.29 16.24 -1.31
N GLU A 49 15.63 16.84 -0.33
CA GLU A 49 16.14 17.99 0.45
C GLU A 49 16.90 17.54 1.70
N VAL A 50 16.93 16.24 2.01
CA VAL A 50 17.59 15.69 3.18
C VAL A 50 19.10 15.71 2.97
N ASP A 51 19.80 16.58 3.72
CA ASP A 51 21.27 16.64 3.70
C ASP A 51 21.84 15.45 4.46
N PRO A 52 22.59 14.55 3.80
CA PRO A 52 23.15 13.36 4.44
C PRO A 52 24.19 13.69 5.53
N GLN A 53 24.77 14.89 5.52
CA GLN A 53 25.75 15.31 6.55
C GLN A 53 25.06 15.77 7.84
N ARG A 54 23.81 16.26 7.72
CA ARG A 54 23.01 16.74 8.87
C ARG A 54 22.12 15.68 9.48
N SER A 55 21.83 14.63 8.72
CA SER A 55 20.98 13.54 9.15
C SER A 55 21.83 12.37 9.60
N SER A 56 21.73 11.97 10.87
CA SER A 56 22.25 10.69 11.36
C SER A 56 21.45 9.55 10.73
N VAL A 57 21.76 9.21 9.49
CA VAL A 57 20.99 8.23 8.74
C VAL A 57 21.61 6.86 8.90
N LEU A 58 20.79 5.87 9.21
CA LEU A 58 21.17 4.46 9.28
C LEU A 58 21.45 3.93 7.85
N PHE A 59 22.64 4.22 7.30
CA PHE A 59 23.08 3.77 5.99
C PHE A 59 23.00 2.25 5.83
N GLU A 60 23.26 1.50 6.90
CA GLU A 60 23.31 0.05 6.90
C GLU A 60 21.99 -0.62 6.50
N ARG A 61 20.86 0.05 6.72
CA ARG A 61 19.52 -0.48 6.42
C ARG A 61 19.19 -0.51 4.91
N PHE A 62 19.88 0.29 4.10
CA PHE A 62 19.57 0.51 2.69
C PHE A 62 20.65 0.00 1.72
N ILE A 63 21.79 -0.44 2.23
CA ILE A 63 22.88 -1.00 1.43
C ILE A 63 23.03 -2.48 1.77
N SER A 64 22.40 -3.34 1.00
CA SER A 64 22.71 -4.77 0.98
C SER A 64 23.57 -5.08 -0.24
N ARG A 65 24.77 -5.63 -0.04
CA ARG A 65 25.64 -6.12 -1.13
C ARG A 65 25.04 -7.32 -1.87
N GLU A 66 24.05 -7.94 -1.26
CA GLU A 66 23.37 -9.14 -1.77
C GLU A 66 22.16 -8.84 -2.67
N ARG A 67 21.66 -7.60 -2.67
CA ARG A 67 20.59 -7.17 -3.57
C ARG A 67 21.12 -6.84 -4.94
N ASN A 68 21.01 -7.80 -5.84
CA ASN A 68 21.29 -7.62 -7.27
C ASN A 68 20.10 -6.97 -8.01
N GLU A 69 19.29 -6.16 -7.30
CA GLU A 69 18.11 -5.47 -7.82
C GLU A 69 18.44 -3.99 -8.06
N PRO A 70 17.83 -3.38 -9.11
CA PRO A 70 17.95 -1.94 -9.32
C PRO A 70 17.46 -1.16 -8.10
N PRO A 71 18.05 0.01 -7.80
CA PRO A 71 17.64 0.80 -6.65
C PRO A 71 16.19 1.27 -6.81
N ASP A 72 15.40 1.04 -5.78
CA ASP A 72 14.06 1.60 -5.64
C ASP A 72 14.17 3.06 -5.20
N ILE A 73 13.60 3.98 -6.00
CA ILE A 73 13.67 5.42 -5.72
C ILE A 73 12.26 5.94 -5.55
N ASP A 74 11.86 6.15 -4.30
CA ASP A 74 10.55 6.70 -3.95
C ASP A 74 10.57 8.23 -4.01
N VAL A 75 9.59 8.82 -4.70
CA VAL A 75 9.35 10.26 -4.72
C VAL A 75 7.87 10.53 -4.48
N ASP A 76 7.58 11.31 -3.44
CA ASP A 76 6.22 11.78 -3.17
C ASP A 76 5.95 13.07 -3.95
N PHE A 77 4.73 13.22 -4.47
CA PHE A 77 4.23 14.43 -5.12
C PHE A 77 2.96 14.91 -4.43
N GLU A 78 2.71 16.22 -4.46
CA GLU A 78 1.49 16.78 -3.90
C GLU A 78 0.25 16.12 -4.51
N HIS A 79 -0.70 15.77 -3.65
CA HIS A 79 -1.86 14.98 -4.04
C HIS A 79 -2.70 15.62 -5.13
N GLN A 80 -2.94 16.93 -5.05
CA GLN A 80 -3.84 17.66 -5.93
C GLN A 80 -3.34 17.73 -7.38
N ARG A 81 -2.03 17.68 -7.58
CA ARG A 81 -1.40 17.88 -8.88
C ARG A 81 -0.58 16.67 -9.38
N ARG A 82 -0.62 15.54 -8.66
CA ARG A 82 0.11 14.32 -9.06
C ARG A 82 -0.28 13.82 -10.46
N GLU A 83 -1.53 14.08 -10.89
CA GLU A 83 -2.00 13.68 -12.21
C GLU A 83 -1.20 14.36 -13.33
N GLU A 84 -0.79 15.63 -13.16
CA GLU A 84 0.06 16.33 -14.13
C GLU A 84 1.40 15.62 -14.31
N VAL A 85 1.97 15.13 -13.21
CA VAL A 85 3.23 14.38 -13.23
C VAL A 85 3.05 13.01 -13.91
N MET A 86 1.95 12.30 -13.61
CA MET A 86 1.63 11.03 -14.27
C MET A 86 1.46 11.20 -15.78
N GLN A 87 0.75 12.23 -16.22
CA GLN A 87 0.57 12.50 -17.64
C GLN A 87 1.89 12.89 -18.33
N TYR A 88 2.78 13.62 -17.66
CA TYR A 88 4.12 13.89 -18.15
C TYR A 88 4.92 12.58 -18.34
N ILE A 89 4.89 11.67 -17.36
CA ILE A 89 5.56 10.39 -17.43
C ILE A 89 5.05 9.56 -18.61
N TYR A 90 3.72 9.45 -18.78
CA TYR A 90 3.12 8.72 -19.89
C TYR A 90 3.45 9.34 -21.26
N THR A 91 3.47 10.65 -21.34
CA THR A 91 3.80 11.35 -22.58
C THR A 91 5.28 11.16 -22.97
N LYS A 92 6.17 11.25 -21.99
CA LYS A 92 7.61 11.20 -22.23
C LYS A 92 8.15 9.80 -22.40
N TYR A 93 7.73 8.88 -21.53
CA TYR A 93 8.29 7.52 -21.47
C TYR A 93 7.38 6.46 -22.09
N GLY A 94 6.13 6.78 -22.34
CA GLY A 94 5.14 5.87 -22.90
C GLY A 94 4.52 4.93 -21.85
N ARG A 95 3.29 4.50 -22.12
CA ARG A 95 2.54 3.60 -21.21
C ARG A 95 3.13 2.18 -21.10
N HIS A 96 4.01 1.81 -21.99
CA HIS A 96 4.73 0.53 -21.93
C HIS A 96 5.89 0.52 -20.92
N ARG A 97 6.29 1.70 -20.40
CA ARG A 97 7.35 1.86 -19.40
C ARG A 97 6.86 2.48 -18.09
N ALA A 98 5.59 2.81 -18.00
CA ALA A 98 5.01 3.40 -16.82
C ALA A 98 3.64 2.79 -16.56
N ALA A 99 3.40 2.39 -15.32
CA ALA A 99 2.15 1.78 -14.90
C ALA A 99 1.64 2.40 -13.60
N LEU A 100 0.33 2.51 -13.48
CA LEU A 100 -0.32 2.83 -12.23
C LEU A 100 -0.42 1.56 -11.40
N THR A 101 0.17 1.58 -10.21
CA THR A 101 0.08 0.46 -9.28
C THR A 101 -1.13 0.64 -8.37
N ALA A 102 -1.95 -0.39 -8.24
CA ALA A 102 -3.09 -0.40 -7.36
C ALA A 102 -2.96 -1.53 -6.33
N ALA A 103 -3.24 -1.22 -5.07
CA ALA A 103 -3.32 -2.20 -4.00
C ALA A 103 -4.76 -2.64 -3.80
N LEU A 104 -5.03 -3.93 -4.02
CA LEU A 104 -6.33 -4.52 -3.78
C LEU A 104 -6.39 -5.10 -2.37
N ILE A 105 -7.24 -4.52 -1.53
CA ILE A 105 -7.55 -5.05 -0.20
C ILE A 105 -8.79 -5.93 -0.31
N THR A 106 -8.68 -7.18 0.12
CA THR A 106 -9.79 -8.13 0.14
C THR A 106 -10.44 -8.22 1.52
N TYR A 107 -11.68 -8.67 1.54
CA TYR A 107 -12.37 -8.97 2.78
C TYR A 107 -11.67 -10.09 3.55
N ARG A 108 -11.42 -9.83 4.83
CA ARG A 108 -10.99 -10.82 5.82
C ARG A 108 -12.13 -11.11 6.79
N PRO A 109 -12.11 -12.20 7.57
CA PRO A 109 -13.24 -12.59 8.42
C PRO A 109 -13.80 -11.45 9.28
N ARG A 110 -12.94 -10.71 9.97
CA ARG A 110 -13.37 -9.59 10.84
C ARG A 110 -14.08 -8.47 10.08
N SER A 111 -13.56 -8.09 8.92
CA SER A 111 -14.18 -7.02 8.12
C SER A 111 -15.46 -7.49 7.46
N ALA A 112 -15.50 -8.73 6.97
CA ALA A 112 -16.71 -9.31 6.40
C ALA A 112 -17.84 -9.39 7.43
N MET A 113 -17.58 -9.92 8.64
CA MET A 113 -18.57 -9.96 9.72
C MET A 113 -19.15 -8.59 10.04
N LYS A 114 -18.30 -7.57 10.16
CA LYS A 114 -18.76 -6.21 10.49
C LYS A 114 -19.63 -5.62 9.39
N ASP A 115 -19.21 -5.74 8.15
CA ASP A 115 -19.92 -5.12 7.03
C ASP A 115 -21.22 -5.88 6.72
N VAL A 116 -21.23 -7.21 6.80
CA VAL A 116 -22.45 -8.03 6.65
C VAL A 116 -23.42 -7.80 7.83
N GLY A 117 -22.92 -7.83 9.07
CA GLY A 117 -23.75 -7.58 10.26
C GLY A 117 -24.42 -6.21 10.19
N LYS A 118 -23.69 -5.18 9.78
CA LYS A 118 -24.25 -3.85 9.55
C LYS A 118 -25.34 -3.85 8.47
N ALA A 119 -25.10 -4.54 7.35
CA ALA A 119 -26.05 -4.63 6.26
C ALA A 119 -27.33 -5.38 6.63
N LEU A 120 -27.24 -6.37 7.54
CA LEU A 120 -28.37 -7.10 8.09
C LEU A 120 -29.09 -6.36 9.25
N GLY A 121 -28.59 -5.20 9.66
CA GLY A 121 -29.20 -4.41 10.74
C GLY A 121 -28.98 -4.99 12.15
N LEU A 122 -27.96 -5.83 12.33
CA LEU A 122 -27.63 -6.41 13.63
C LEU A 122 -26.96 -5.38 14.54
N ASP A 123 -27.04 -5.62 15.85
CA ASP A 123 -26.42 -4.74 16.85
C ASP A 123 -24.92 -4.62 16.63
N PHE A 124 -24.45 -3.37 16.54
CA PHE A 124 -23.06 -3.08 16.22
C PHE A 124 -22.08 -3.59 17.28
N GLU A 125 -22.45 -3.48 18.56
CA GLU A 125 -21.56 -3.90 19.65
C GLU A 125 -21.43 -5.42 19.71
N GLN A 126 -22.54 -6.15 19.51
CA GLN A 126 -22.53 -7.61 19.44
C GLN A 126 -21.66 -8.09 18.27
N ILE A 127 -21.84 -7.52 17.07
CA ILE A 127 -21.02 -7.85 15.89
C ILE A 127 -19.55 -7.50 16.12
N ASN A 128 -19.27 -6.39 16.78
CA ASN A 128 -17.90 -5.99 17.08
C ASN A 128 -17.22 -6.99 18.02
N ARG A 129 -17.90 -7.41 19.10
CA ARG A 129 -17.41 -8.46 20.01
C ARG A 129 -17.17 -9.77 19.27
N LEU A 130 -18.13 -10.25 18.48
CA LEU A 130 -17.97 -11.45 17.66
C LEU A 130 -16.77 -11.34 16.71
N SER A 131 -16.62 -10.20 16.04
CA SER A 131 -15.48 -9.99 15.13
C SER A 131 -14.13 -9.97 15.85
N GLN A 132 -14.06 -9.46 17.07
CA GLN A 132 -12.83 -9.45 17.88
C GLN A 132 -12.48 -10.83 18.44
N SER A 133 -13.47 -11.66 18.77
CA SER A 133 -13.26 -13.03 19.23
C SER A 133 -12.66 -13.94 18.15
N HIS A 134 -12.87 -13.59 16.87
CA HIS A 134 -12.32 -14.37 15.75
C HIS A 134 -10.82 -14.17 15.60
N LYS A 135 -10.06 -15.27 15.61
CA LYS A 135 -8.60 -15.26 15.52
C LYS A 135 -8.14 -15.65 14.10
N TRP A 136 -6.90 -15.31 13.76
CA TRP A 136 -6.37 -15.53 12.42
C TRP A 136 -6.28 -17.03 12.00
N TRP A 137 -6.20 -17.93 12.97
CA TRP A 137 -6.15 -19.38 12.73
C TRP A 137 -7.53 -20.04 12.58
N ASP A 138 -8.62 -19.34 12.88
CA ASP A 138 -9.97 -19.87 12.75
C ASP A 138 -10.42 -19.99 11.27
N GLY A 139 -9.63 -19.47 10.34
CA GLY A 139 -9.93 -19.54 8.92
C GLY A 139 -11.19 -18.77 8.54
N LYS A 140 -12.06 -19.43 7.73
CA LYS A 140 -13.33 -18.85 7.29
C LYS A 140 -14.51 -19.24 8.18
N GLN A 141 -14.34 -20.20 9.09
CA GLN A 141 -15.43 -20.76 9.87
C GLN A 141 -15.72 -19.92 11.11
N ILE A 142 -17.01 -19.77 11.40
CA ILE A 142 -17.51 -19.16 12.63
C ILE A 142 -18.25 -20.27 13.37
N GLY A 143 -17.65 -20.77 14.46
CA GLY A 143 -18.20 -21.88 15.24
C GLY A 143 -19.48 -21.48 16.00
N ALA A 144 -20.39 -22.45 16.19
CA ALA A 144 -21.64 -22.24 16.94
C ALA A 144 -21.41 -21.80 18.39
N ASP A 145 -20.40 -22.39 19.04
CA ASP A 145 -20.04 -22.02 20.42
C ASP A 145 -19.69 -20.54 20.55
N ARG A 146 -18.91 -20.03 19.55
CA ARG A 146 -18.51 -18.63 19.53
C ARG A 146 -19.67 -17.66 19.26
N LEU A 147 -20.65 -18.08 18.44
CA LEU A 147 -21.89 -17.33 18.26
C LEU A 147 -22.64 -17.19 19.58
N GLN A 148 -22.82 -18.32 20.29
CA GLN A 148 -23.52 -18.35 21.59
C GLN A 148 -22.80 -17.51 22.66
N GLU A 149 -21.47 -17.59 22.78
CA GLU A 149 -20.66 -16.77 23.69
C GLU A 149 -20.84 -15.26 23.46
N ASN A 150 -21.14 -14.87 22.23
CA ASN A 150 -21.37 -13.46 21.87
C ASN A 150 -22.87 -13.08 21.82
N GLY A 151 -23.76 -13.94 22.30
CA GLY A 151 -25.19 -13.67 22.43
C GLY A 151 -25.99 -13.84 21.15
N PHE A 152 -25.45 -14.62 20.19
CA PHE A 152 -26.18 -15.01 18.98
C PHE A 152 -26.73 -16.42 19.09
N ASP A 153 -27.97 -16.64 18.65
CA ASP A 153 -28.55 -17.95 18.50
C ASP A 153 -28.14 -18.54 17.13
N PRO A 154 -27.32 -19.64 17.12
CA PRO A 154 -26.84 -20.23 15.89
C PRO A 154 -27.96 -20.79 14.98
N ASP A 155 -29.11 -21.13 15.57
CA ASP A 155 -30.25 -21.68 14.83
C ASP A 155 -31.15 -20.61 14.24
N SER A 156 -30.93 -19.35 14.63
CA SER A 156 -31.66 -18.22 14.06
C SER A 156 -31.37 -18.05 12.57
N PRO A 157 -32.40 -17.95 11.70
CA PRO A 157 -32.22 -17.74 10.26
C PRO A 157 -31.38 -16.50 9.93
N MET A 158 -31.45 -15.46 10.76
CA MET A 158 -30.69 -14.23 10.59
C MET A 158 -29.19 -14.47 10.85
N VAL A 159 -28.87 -15.26 11.88
CA VAL A 159 -27.47 -15.60 12.21
C VAL A 159 -26.89 -16.57 11.18
N GLN A 160 -27.66 -17.53 10.73
CA GLN A 160 -27.24 -18.41 9.63
C GLN A 160 -26.92 -17.61 8.37
N LYS A 161 -27.74 -16.63 8.03
CA LYS A 161 -27.50 -15.73 6.89
C LYS A 161 -26.25 -14.84 7.12
N LEU A 162 -26.03 -14.36 8.35
CA LEU A 162 -24.79 -13.65 8.71
C LEU A 162 -23.56 -14.51 8.44
N VAL A 163 -23.57 -15.77 8.87
CA VAL A 163 -22.44 -16.71 8.70
C VAL A 163 -22.20 -17.00 7.23
N GLU A 164 -23.25 -17.37 6.49
CA GLU A 164 -23.19 -17.70 5.06
C GLU A 164 -22.62 -16.53 4.23
N LEU A 165 -23.21 -15.34 4.38
CA LEU A 165 -22.76 -14.15 3.65
C LEU A 165 -21.36 -13.73 4.04
N THR A 166 -20.99 -13.85 5.32
CA THR A 166 -19.62 -13.56 5.78
C THR A 166 -18.62 -14.49 5.12
N GLN A 167 -18.89 -15.80 5.10
CA GLN A 167 -18.00 -16.78 4.48
C GLN A 167 -17.87 -16.58 2.97
N THR A 168 -18.96 -16.25 2.31
CA THR A 168 -18.99 -15.96 0.88
C THR A 168 -18.21 -14.71 0.55
N LEU A 169 -18.30 -13.66 1.38
CA LEU A 169 -17.65 -12.37 1.14
C LEU A 169 -16.12 -12.41 1.35
N ILE A 170 -15.61 -13.34 2.18
CA ILE A 170 -14.17 -13.45 2.45
C ILE A 170 -13.39 -13.72 1.15
N GLY A 171 -12.43 -12.86 0.85
CA GLY A 171 -11.60 -12.92 -0.35
C GLY A 171 -12.09 -12.03 -1.49
N PHE A 172 -13.33 -11.53 -1.43
CA PHE A 172 -13.79 -10.53 -2.40
C PHE A 172 -13.07 -9.19 -2.24
N PRO A 173 -12.95 -8.41 -3.31
CA PRO A 173 -12.44 -7.04 -3.23
C PRO A 173 -13.26 -6.19 -2.27
N ARG A 174 -12.56 -5.53 -1.33
CA ARG A 174 -13.18 -4.58 -0.38
C ARG A 174 -12.86 -3.14 -0.74
N HIS A 175 -11.61 -2.90 -1.07
CA HIS A 175 -11.11 -1.56 -1.36
C HIS A 175 -9.98 -1.63 -2.37
N LEU A 176 -10.01 -0.72 -3.33
CA LEU A 176 -8.95 -0.47 -4.29
C LEU A 176 -8.29 0.85 -3.92
N SER A 177 -7.00 0.80 -3.61
CA SER A 177 -6.18 1.98 -3.33
C SER A 177 -5.20 2.21 -4.48
N GLN A 178 -5.11 3.44 -4.94
CA GLN A 178 -4.18 3.91 -5.97
C GLN A 178 -3.21 4.90 -5.37
#